data_37b8d90dbbb68015eab4aa12a5edb686
#
_entry.id   37b8d90dbbb68015eab4aa12a5edb686
#
_cell.length_a   1.000
_cell.length_b   1.000
_cell.length_c   1.000
_cell.angle_alpha   90.00
_cell.angle_beta   90.00
_cell.angle_gamma   90.00
#
_symmetry.space_group_name_H-M   'P 1'
#
loop_
_entity.id
_entity.type
_entity.pdbx_description
1 polymer ?
#
loop_
_entity_poly.entity_id
_entity_poly.type
_entity_poly.pdbx_seq_one_letter_code
_entity_poly.pdbx_strand_id
1 'polypeptide(L)'
;YAKLMDEKGLVNTLEGNLSILDRKTGKMYITPSGTRKRFLNEDKIAVVNTENGEQIEGTVKKSSEILLHEAALKARPDCNAAAHIHAPYLTAYAYCGKDIKLKCSTTFSLVFEEIPCLPYGLPGTIHIADGRCC
;
A
#
# COMPACT_ATOMS: atom_id res chain seq x y z
N TYR A 1 -8.51 9.57 -3.70
CA TYR A 1 -7.39 9.52 -2.74
C TYR A 1 -6.02 9.38 -3.45
N ALA A 2 -5.85 8.55 -4.49
CA ALA A 2 -4.57 8.39 -5.18
C ALA A 2 -4.00 9.73 -5.71
N LYS A 3 -4.84 10.57 -6.32
CA LYS A 3 -4.45 11.93 -6.73
C LYS A 3 -4.04 12.81 -5.55
N LEU A 4 -4.78 12.73 -4.46
CA LEU A 4 -4.46 13.47 -3.24
C LEU A 4 -3.11 13.05 -2.63
N MET A 5 -2.77 11.76 -2.68
CA MET A 5 -1.45 11.28 -2.23
C MET A 5 -0.31 11.89 -3.07
N ASP A 6 -0.49 11.96 -4.40
CA ASP A 6 0.48 12.62 -5.31
C ASP A 6 0.59 14.13 -5.02
N GLU A 7 -0.54 14.81 -4.84
CA GLU A 7 -0.59 16.24 -4.53
C GLU A 7 0.05 16.60 -3.19
N LYS A 8 -0.07 15.72 -2.20
CA LYS A 8 0.51 15.90 -0.87
C LYS A 8 1.95 15.41 -0.74
N GLY A 9 2.55 14.91 -1.82
CA GLY A 9 3.92 14.39 -1.82
C GLY A 9 4.11 13.13 -0.95
N LEU A 10 3.03 12.37 -0.75
CA LEU A 10 3.06 11.10 -0.01
C LEU A 10 3.51 9.93 -0.90
N VAL A 11 3.58 10.14 -2.19
CA VAL A 11 4.09 9.19 -3.19
C VAL A 11 4.95 9.93 -4.18
N ASN A 12 5.91 9.22 -4.75
CA ASN A 12 6.76 9.70 -5.83
C ASN A 12 6.09 9.41 -7.20
N THR A 13 6.78 9.69 -8.30
CA THR A 13 6.23 9.65 -9.66
C THR A 13 5.48 8.36 -10.01
N LEU A 14 6.05 7.19 -9.69
CA LEU A 14 5.46 5.89 -10.01
C LEU A 14 5.24 5.01 -8.77
N GLU A 15 5.78 5.43 -7.63
CA GLU A 15 5.75 4.70 -6.37
C GLU A 15 4.42 4.86 -5.63
N GLY A 16 4.21 3.99 -4.64
CA GLY A 16 3.01 3.96 -3.83
C GLY A 16 1.79 3.44 -4.58
N ASN A 17 0.86 2.92 -3.85
CA ASN A 17 -0.37 2.34 -4.40
C ASN A 17 -1.48 2.31 -3.35
N LEU A 18 -2.71 2.21 -3.85
CA LEU A 18 -3.93 2.13 -3.06
C LEU A 18 -4.73 0.92 -3.51
N SER A 19 -5.38 0.25 -2.57
CA SER A 19 -6.37 -0.77 -2.88
C SER A 19 -7.62 -0.64 -2.01
N ILE A 20 -8.72 -1.17 -2.54
CA ILE A 20 -9.98 -1.38 -1.85
C ILE A 20 -10.40 -2.82 -2.11
N LEU A 21 -10.73 -3.55 -1.06
CA LEU A 21 -11.25 -4.91 -1.12
C LEU A 21 -12.76 -4.90 -0.89
N ASP A 22 -13.53 -5.37 -1.86
CA ASP A 22 -14.90 -5.76 -1.64
C ASP A 22 -14.95 -7.20 -1.14
N ARG A 23 -15.14 -7.35 0.15
CA ARG A 23 -15.15 -8.67 0.81
C ARG A 23 -16.37 -9.53 0.42
N LYS A 24 -17.45 -8.93 -0.11
CA LYS A 24 -18.64 -9.66 -0.54
C LYS A 24 -18.40 -10.38 -1.86
N THR A 25 -17.65 -9.74 -2.76
CA THR A 25 -17.40 -10.28 -4.10
C THR A 25 -16.01 -10.87 -4.26
N GLY A 26 -15.11 -10.70 -3.29
CA GLY A 26 -13.71 -11.10 -3.39
C GLY A 26 -12.90 -10.29 -4.43
N LYS A 27 -13.41 -9.13 -4.85
CA LYS A 27 -12.75 -8.26 -5.81
C LYS A 27 -11.90 -7.20 -5.11
N MET A 28 -10.64 -7.09 -5.53
CA MET A 28 -9.76 -6.01 -5.10
C MET A 28 -9.57 -5.02 -6.25
N TYR A 29 -9.87 -3.75 -5.98
CA TYR A 29 -9.62 -2.61 -6.84
C TYR A 29 -8.28 -2.04 -6.44
N ILE A 30 -7.28 -2.03 -7.34
CA ILE A 30 -5.93 -1.56 -7.02
C ILE A 30 -5.41 -0.61 -8.09
N THR A 31 -4.68 0.42 -7.67
CA THR A 31 -4.01 1.31 -8.61
C THR A 31 -3.00 0.53 -9.45
N PRO A 32 -2.87 0.82 -10.76
CA PRO A 32 -2.02 0.07 -11.66
C PRO A 32 -0.53 0.35 -11.42
N SER A 33 0.31 -0.55 -11.90
CA SER A 33 1.75 -0.36 -11.96
C SER A 33 2.13 0.71 -12.98
N GLY A 34 3.25 1.43 -12.75
CA GLY A 34 3.85 2.33 -13.72
C GLY A 34 3.00 3.55 -14.12
N THR A 35 1.96 3.87 -13.35
CA THR A 35 1.11 5.04 -13.64
C THR A 35 1.20 6.07 -12.52
N ARG A 36 1.52 7.31 -12.89
CA ARG A 36 1.52 8.42 -11.94
C ARG A 36 0.12 8.65 -11.38
N LYS A 37 -0.01 8.74 -10.07
CA LYS A 37 -1.30 8.80 -9.36
C LYS A 37 -2.16 10.00 -9.77
N ARG A 38 -1.53 11.12 -10.13
CA ARG A 38 -2.20 12.32 -10.66
C ARG A 38 -3.00 12.06 -11.95
N PHE A 39 -2.54 11.13 -12.80
CA PHE A 39 -3.13 10.84 -14.11
C PHE A 39 -3.99 9.58 -14.13
N LEU A 40 -4.40 9.11 -12.94
CA LEU A 40 -5.34 8.00 -12.83
C LEU A 40 -6.74 8.43 -13.22
N ASN A 41 -7.39 7.55 -13.96
CA ASN A 41 -8.84 7.55 -14.22
C ASN A 41 -9.39 6.15 -13.93
N GLU A 42 -10.70 6.00 -13.98
CA GLU A 42 -11.39 4.77 -13.61
C GLU A 42 -10.96 3.58 -14.49
N ASP A 43 -10.81 3.79 -15.79
CA ASP A 43 -10.43 2.75 -16.76
C ASP A 43 -9.06 2.12 -16.48
N LYS A 44 -8.19 2.81 -15.76
CA LYS A 44 -6.85 2.35 -15.41
C LYS A 44 -6.81 1.55 -14.12
N ILE A 45 -7.85 1.60 -13.31
CA ILE A 45 -7.88 0.83 -12.06
C ILE A 45 -7.95 -0.66 -12.41
N ALA A 46 -7.00 -1.42 -11.89
CA ALA A 46 -7.03 -2.87 -12.05
C ALA A 46 -7.99 -3.48 -11.04
N VAL A 47 -8.85 -4.38 -11.52
CA VAL A 47 -9.71 -5.21 -10.67
C VAL A 47 -9.16 -6.63 -10.68
N VAL A 48 -8.92 -7.17 -9.51
CA VAL A 48 -8.30 -8.47 -9.31
C VAL A 48 -9.23 -9.37 -8.51
N ASN A 49 -9.39 -10.60 -8.95
CA ASN A 49 -10.00 -11.66 -8.15
C ASN A 49 -8.99 -12.14 -7.11
N THR A 50 -9.29 -11.97 -5.81
CA THR A 50 -8.36 -12.33 -4.72
C THR A 50 -8.23 -13.84 -4.49
N GLU A 51 -9.11 -14.67 -5.04
CA GLU A 51 -9.03 -16.13 -4.90
C GLU A 51 -7.91 -16.74 -5.75
N ASN A 52 -7.76 -16.22 -6.99
CA ASN A 52 -6.79 -16.76 -7.95
C ASN A 52 -5.72 -15.73 -8.39
N GLY A 53 -5.82 -14.49 -7.93
CA GLY A 53 -4.89 -13.42 -8.26
C GLY A 53 -5.02 -12.90 -9.70
N GLU A 54 -6.03 -13.30 -10.48
CA GLU A 54 -6.21 -12.85 -11.87
C GLU A 54 -6.76 -11.42 -11.94
N GLN A 55 -6.20 -10.61 -12.82
CA GLN A 55 -6.77 -9.32 -13.18
C GLN A 55 -7.94 -9.54 -14.14
N ILE A 56 -9.13 -9.13 -13.71
CA ILE A 56 -10.39 -9.32 -14.47
C ILE A 56 -10.85 -8.06 -15.18
N GLU A 57 -10.44 -6.87 -14.73
CA GLU A 57 -10.78 -5.58 -15.35
C GLU A 57 -9.59 -4.62 -15.27
N GLY A 58 -9.64 -3.53 -16.04
CA GLY A 58 -8.61 -2.48 -16.12
C GLY A 58 -7.69 -2.63 -17.32
N THR A 59 -7.35 -1.50 -17.94
CA THR A 59 -6.54 -1.43 -19.16
C THR A 59 -5.03 -1.47 -18.93
N VAL A 60 -4.61 -1.30 -17.67
CA VAL A 60 -3.19 -1.28 -17.27
C VAL A 60 -2.93 -2.40 -16.27
N LYS A 61 -1.74 -2.98 -16.31
CA LYS A 61 -1.33 -4.07 -15.42
C LYS A 61 -1.46 -3.65 -13.95
N LYS A 62 -2.03 -4.54 -13.13
CA LYS A 62 -2.13 -4.37 -11.67
C LYS A 62 -0.79 -4.05 -11.02
N SER A 63 -0.83 -3.41 -9.85
CA SER A 63 0.39 -3.13 -9.07
C SER A 63 1.19 -4.41 -8.80
N SER A 64 2.52 -4.33 -8.88
CA SER A 64 3.42 -5.40 -8.44
C SER A 64 3.36 -5.66 -6.94
N GLU A 65 2.86 -4.71 -6.16
CA GLU A 65 2.74 -4.77 -4.70
C GLU A 65 1.42 -5.40 -4.22
N ILE A 66 0.68 -6.06 -5.11
CA ILE A 66 -0.63 -6.64 -4.78
C ILE A 66 -0.54 -7.61 -3.59
N LEU A 67 0.53 -8.40 -3.48
CA LEU A 67 0.73 -9.35 -2.39
C LEU A 67 0.83 -8.65 -1.03
N LEU A 68 1.46 -7.46 -0.97
CA LEU A 68 1.53 -6.64 0.23
C LEU A 68 0.12 -6.19 0.66
N HIS A 69 -0.69 -5.73 -0.30
CA HIS A 69 -2.07 -5.30 -0.04
C HIS A 69 -2.95 -6.45 0.43
N GLU A 70 -2.84 -7.62 -0.21
CA GLU A 70 -3.57 -8.83 0.19
C GLU A 70 -3.21 -9.27 1.61
N ALA A 71 -1.92 -9.30 1.94
CA ALA A 71 -1.44 -9.65 3.27
C ALA A 71 -1.93 -8.66 4.34
N ALA A 72 -1.83 -7.36 4.08
CA ALA A 72 -2.28 -6.32 4.98
C ALA A 72 -3.79 -6.40 5.26
N LEU A 73 -4.61 -6.56 4.21
CA LEU A 73 -6.07 -6.67 4.33
C LEU A 73 -6.53 -8.01 4.92
N LYS A 74 -5.72 -9.07 4.77
CA LYS A 74 -5.95 -10.35 5.44
C LYS A 74 -5.66 -10.25 6.95
N ALA A 75 -4.58 -9.57 7.32
CA ALA A 75 -4.22 -9.35 8.72
C ALA A 75 -5.18 -8.41 9.46
N ARG A 76 -5.87 -7.53 8.72
CA ARG A 76 -6.82 -6.54 9.26
C ARG A 76 -8.21 -6.72 8.65
N PRO A 77 -8.99 -7.71 9.13
CA PRO A 77 -10.35 -7.98 8.61
C PRO A 77 -11.34 -6.85 8.88
N ASP A 78 -11.04 -5.97 9.80
CA ASP A 78 -11.75 -4.73 10.12
C ASP A 78 -11.54 -3.60 9.10
N CYS A 79 -10.51 -3.72 8.23
CA CYS A 79 -10.18 -2.74 7.20
C CYS A 79 -10.53 -3.29 5.80
N ASN A 80 -11.04 -2.41 4.93
CA ASN A 80 -11.35 -2.73 3.54
C ASN A 80 -10.47 -1.96 2.53
N ALA A 81 -9.54 -1.13 3.00
CA ALA A 81 -8.64 -0.38 2.15
C ALA A 81 -7.21 -0.43 2.70
N ALA A 82 -6.24 -0.43 1.81
CA ALA A 82 -4.83 -0.33 2.15
C ALA A 82 -4.14 0.73 1.30
N ALA A 83 -3.22 1.48 1.93
CA ALA A 83 -2.41 2.50 1.28
C ALA A 83 -0.93 2.21 1.52
N HIS A 84 -0.17 2.06 0.45
CA HIS A 84 1.29 2.03 0.48
C HIS A 84 1.82 3.39 0.04
N ILE A 85 2.60 4.05 0.88
CA ILE A 85 3.11 5.40 0.64
C ILE A 85 4.63 5.46 0.81
N HIS A 86 5.25 6.46 0.16
CA HIS A 86 6.67 6.76 0.26
C HIS A 86 6.84 8.19 0.81
N ALA A 87 6.24 8.45 1.97
CA ALA A 87 6.33 9.75 2.63
C ALA A 87 7.80 10.09 2.94
N PRO A 88 8.34 11.24 2.50
CA PRO A 88 9.78 11.51 2.52
C PRO A 88 10.46 11.34 3.89
N TYR A 89 9.82 11.84 4.94
CA TYR A 89 10.37 11.74 6.30
C TYR A 89 10.33 10.30 6.83
N LEU A 90 9.23 9.56 6.62
CA LEU A 90 9.14 8.16 7.03
C LEU A 90 10.16 7.30 6.27
N THR A 91 10.30 7.55 4.97
CA THR A 91 11.27 6.87 4.12
C THR A 91 12.71 7.14 4.59
N ALA A 92 13.03 8.38 4.99
CA ALA A 92 14.35 8.70 5.54
C ALA A 92 14.66 7.93 6.83
N TYR A 93 13.69 7.79 7.73
CA TYR A 93 13.83 6.96 8.93
C TYR A 93 14.05 5.49 8.59
N ALA A 94 13.29 4.97 7.62
CA ALA A 94 13.43 3.59 7.15
C ALA A 94 14.83 3.33 6.55
N TYR A 95 15.37 4.24 5.74
CA TYR A 95 16.76 4.13 5.25
C TYR A 95 17.81 4.14 6.34
N CYS A 96 17.52 4.78 7.48
CA CYS A 96 18.41 4.76 8.64
C CYS A 96 18.22 3.54 9.55
N GLY A 97 17.28 2.64 9.24
CA GLY A 97 16.93 1.49 10.07
C GLY A 97 16.38 1.90 11.44
N LYS A 98 15.63 3.02 11.52
CA LYS A 98 15.16 3.58 12.79
C LYS A 98 13.65 3.55 12.91
N ASP A 99 13.18 3.07 14.04
CA ASP A 99 11.78 3.20 14.44
C ASP A 99 11.40 4.65 14.72
N ILE A 100 10.14 4.97 14.52
CA ILE A 100 9.59 6.27 14.85
C ILE A 100 8.75 6.14 16.11
N LYS A 101 9.23 6.71 17.21
CA LYS A 101 8.50 6.77 18.48
C LYS A 101 7.62 8.02 18.49
N LEU A 102 6.33 7.80 18.51
CA LEU A 102 5.32 8.84 18.38
C LEU A 102 5.02 9.46 19.75
N LYS A 103 5.78 10.49 20.13
CA LYS A 103 5.56 11.22 21.40
C LYS A 103 4.83 12.55 21.26
N CYS A 104 4.35 12.90 20.07
CA CYS A 104 4.04 14.30 19.77
C CYS A 104 2.66 14.59 19.18
N SER A 105 1.74 13.63 19.10
CA SER A 105 0.37 13.87 18.63
C SER A 105 -0.63 13.02 19.39
N THR A 106 -1.66 13.68 19.94
CA THR A 106 -2.73 13.00 20.67
C THR A 106 -3.45 11.95 19.84
N THR A 107 -3.60 12.19 18.53
CA THR A 107 -4.25 11.26 17.61
C THR A 107 -3.39 10.01 17.37
N PHE A 108 -2.09 10.18 17.23
CA PHE A 108 -1.16 9.07 17.01
C PHE A 108 -0.93 8.23 18.28
N SER A 109 -0.80 8.85 19.43
CA SER A 109 -0.61 8.13 20.69
C SER A 109 -1.83 7.28 21.11
N LEU A 110 -3.01 7.56 20.55
CA LEU A 110 -4.21 6.74 20.76
C LEU A 110 -4.28 5.52 19.82
N VAL A 111 -3.57 5.52 18.72
CA VAL A 111 -3.66 4.49 17.66
C VAL A 111 -2.36 3.68 17.55
N PHE A 112 -1.21 4.33 17.74
CA PHE A 112 0.12 3.72 17.61
C PHE A 112 1.05 4.21 18.72
N GLU A 113 1.80 3.29 19.33
CA GLU A 113 2.88 3.65 20.25
C GLU A 113 4.17 4.00 19.46
N GLU A 114 4.38 3.29 18.36
CA GLU A 114 5.53 3.48 17.47
C GLU A 114 5.19 3.01 16.05
N ILE A 115 5.97 3.48 15.07
CA ILE A 115 6.03 2.92 13.72
C ILE A 115 7.35 2.15 13.62
N PRO A 116 7.34 0.82 13.62
CA PRO A 116 8.55 0.03 13.55
C PRO A 116 9.19 0.11 12.15
N CYS A 117 10.52 0.13 12.11
CA CYS A 117 11.27 -0.08 10.88
C CYS A 117 11.49 -1.58 10.70
N LEU A 118 10.76 -2.16 9.75
CA LEU A 118 10.96 -3.56 9.40
C LEU A 118 12.25 -3.76 8.59
N PRO A 119 12.87 -4.95 8.66
CA PRO A 119 13.99 -5.29 7.79
C PRO A 119 13.62 -5.16 6.32
N TYR A 120 14.63 -4.89 5.48
CA TYR A 120 14.40 -4.71 4.04
C TYR A 120 13.88 -5.99 3.39
N GLY A 121 12.78 -5.89 2.66
CA GLY A 121 12.23 -6.95 1.82
C GLY A 121 12.25 -6.54 0.35
N LEU A 122 12.54 -7.48 -0.55
CA LEU A 122 12.54 -7.20 -1.98
C LEU A 122 11.13 -6.90 -2.48
N PRO A 123 10.89 -5.74 -3.14
CA PRO A 123 9.57 -5.36 -3.66
C PRO A 123 8.95 -6.44 -4.58
N GLY A 124 7.64 -6.65 -4.45
CA GLY A 124 6.90 -7.63 -5.24
C GLY A 124 7.10 -9.08 -4.83
N THR A 125 7.77 -9.36 -3.71
CA THR A 125 7.96 -10.71 -3.19
C THR A 125 7.08 -11.00 -1.98
N ILE A 126 6.87 -12.30 -1.71
CA ILE A 126 6.12 -12.76 -0.53
C ILE A 126 6.78 -12.33 0.79
N HIS A 127 8.09 -12.09 0.79
CA HIS A 127 8.84 -11.68 1.99
C HIS A 127 8.35 -10.36 2.57
N ILE A 128 7.98 -9.39 1.72
CA ILE A 128 7.32 -8.16 2.18
C ILE A 128 5.95 -8.45 2.77
N ALA A 129 5.19 -9.34 2.13
CA ALA A 129 3.82 -9.65 2.53
C ALA A 129 3.75 -10.40 3.87
N ASP A 130 4.72 -11.26 4.17
CA ASP A 130 4.72 -12.09 5.38
C ASP A 130 5.29 -11.37 6.61
N GLY A 131 5.83 -10.17 6.46
CA GLY A 131 6.54 -9.47 7.56
C GLY A 131 7.75 -10.25 8.10
N ARG A 132 8.11 -11.34 7.44
CA ARG A 132 9.27 -12.17 7.75
C ARG A 132 10.47 -11.67 6.96
N CYS A 133 10.98 -10.54 7.39
CA CYS A 133 12.33 -10.16 7.00
C CYS A 133 13.27 -10.74 8.05
N CYS A 134 14.03 -11.71 7.64
CA CYS A 134 15.10 -12.32 8.47
C CYS A 134 16.19 -11.33 8.76
#